data_d0883d3e8507002a0f0a8c5baf3fa5e8
#
_entry.id   d0883d3e8507002a0f0a8c5baf3fa5e8
#
_cell.length_a   1.000
_cell.length_b   1.000
_cell.length_c   1.000
_cell.angle_alpha   90.00
_cell.angle_beta   90.00
_cell.angle_gamma   90.00
#
_symmetry.space_group_name_H-M   'P 1'
#
loop_
_entity.id
_entity.type
_entity.pdbx_description
1 polymer ?
#
loop_
_entity_poly.entity_id
_entity_poly.type
_entity_poly.pdbx_seq_one_letter_code
_entity_poly.pdbx_strand_id
1 'polypeptide(L)'
;MDYTSLIMPVQIPASRWKIGYDDRILMMGSCFADSIYGKLSEHYFRVDGNPFGVLYNPASIAAAMEMARKKQSIASKDLVEHGGLWHSMTHHGMFSEIDKAVVLEKCNKSITDLYEA
;
A
#
# COMPACT_ATOMS: atom_id res chain seq x y z
N MET A 1 14.51 -7.24 -39.53
CA MET A 1 14.14 -5.87 -39.09
C MET A 1 14.88 -5.62 -37.79
N ASP A 2 15.65 -4.55 -37.74
CA ASP A 2 16.34 -4.16 -36.51
C ASP A 2 15.37 -3.34 -35.65
N TYR A 3 14.88 -3.92 -34.56
CA TYR A 3 13.95 -3.27 -33.62
C TYR A 3 14.65 -2.28 -32.69
N THR A 4 15.97 -2.23 -32.64
CA THR A 4 16.71 -1.31 -31.80
C THR A 4 16.45 0.16 -32.13
N SER A 5 16.11 0.46 -33.41
CA SER A 5 15.73 1.80 -33.86
C SER A 5 14.35 2.27 -33.33
N LEU A 6 13.53 1.34 -32.82
CA LEU A 6 12.22 1.64 -32.21
C LEU A 6 12.30 1.86 -30.69
N ILE A 7 13.46 1.61 -30.11
CA ILE A 7 13.68 1.77 -28.67
C ILE A 7 14.39 3.11 -28.45
N MET A 8 13.77 3.98 -27.67
CA MET A 8 14.40 5.21 -27.20
C MET A 8 15.11 4.90 -25.87
N PRO A 9 16.42 4.68 -25.86
CA PRO A 9 17.14 4.38 -24.64
C PRO A 9 17.15 5.59 -23.71
N VAL A 10 16.66 5.43 -22.50
CA VAL A 10 16.77 6.43 -21.45
C VAL A 10 18.00 6.12 -20.62
N GLN A 11 18.95 7.04 -20.58
CA GLN A 11 20.11 6.92 -19.69
C GLN A 11 19.69 7.28 -18.27
N ILE A 12 19.65 6.28 -17.41
CA ILE A 12 19.34 6.47 -16.00
C ILE A 12 20.67 6.58 -15.25
N PRO A 13 20.97 7.74 -14.64
CA PRO A 13 22.21 7.88 -13.84
C PRO A 13 22.15 6.96 -12.63
N ALA A 14 23.30 6.45 -12.21
CA ALA A 14 23.38 5.63 -11.01
C ALA A 14 22.91 6.44 -9.78
N SER A 15 22.03 5.83 -8.98
CA SER A 15 21.59 6.43 -7.73
C SER A 15 22.74 6.49 -6.73
N ARG A 16 22.79 7.59 -5.95
CA ARG A 16 23.69 7.71 -4.80
C ARG A 16 23.32 6.72 -3.69
N TRP A 17 22.04 6.38 -3.62
CA TRP A 17 21.48 5.49 -2.63
C TRP A 17 21.28 4.11 -3.24
N LYS A 18 21.69 3.09 -2.53
CA LYS A 18 21.46 1.70 -2.91
C LYS A 18 20.67 1.04 -1.80
N ILE A 19 19.67 0.28 -2.19
CA ILE A 19 18.86 -0.51 -1.28
C ILE A 19 19.54 -1.88 -1.12
N GLY A 20 19.79 -2.26 0.12
CA GLY A 20 20.38 -3.56 0.49
C GLY A 20 19.37 -4.46 1.22
N TYR A 21 19.79 -5.67 1.51
CA TYR A 21 18.94 -6.65 2.20
C TYR A 21 18.67 -6.32 3.68
N ASP A 22 19.48 -5.46 4.27
CA ASP A 22 19.30 -5.00 5.66
C ASP A 22 18.32 -3.83 5.78
N ASP A 23 17.99 -3.21 4.65
CA ASP A 23 17.05 -2.09 4.62
C ASP A 23 15.61 -2.57 4.78
N ARG A 24 14.80 -1.76 5.46
CA ARG A 24 13.34 -1.95 5.50
C ARG A 24 12.70 -1.09 4.43
N ILE A 25 11.84 -1.67 3.63
CA ILE A 25 11.21 -1.03 2.49
C ILE A 25 9.69 -1.04 2.70
N LEU A 26 9.07 0.13 2.59
CA LEU A 26 7.62 0.24 2.54
C LEU A 26 7.19 0.68 1.14
N MET A 27 6.37 -0.13 0.50
CA MET A 27 5.78 0.16 -0.81
C MET A 27 4.31 0.57 -0.63
N MET A 28 3.98 1.78 -1.01
CA MET A 28 2.59 2.28 -1.00
C MET A 28 2.27 2.95 -2.34
N GLY A 29 1.10 2.68 -2.87
CA GLY A 29 0.65 3.28 -4.12
C GLY A 29 -0.30 2.40 -4.91
N SER A 30 -0.20 2.50 -6.23
CA SER A 30 -1.02 1.78 -7.19
C SER A 30 -0.65 0.30 -7.32
N CYS A 31 -1.29 -0.39 -8.26
CA CYS A 31 -0.92 -1.76 -8.65
C CYS A 31 0.56 -1.89 -9.08
N PHE A 32 1.20 -0.80 -9.54
CA PHE A 32 2.64 -0.79 -9.78
C PHE A 32 3.43 -1.03 -8.49
N ALA A 33 3.05 -0.38 -7.39
CA ALA A 33 3.67 -0.60 -6.08
C ALA A 33 3.48 -2.06 -5.61
N ASP A 34 2.31 -2.64 -5.82
CA ASP A 34 2.06 -4.07 -5.52
C ASP A 34 2.96 -4.99 -6.36
N SER A 35 3.12 -4.70 -7.64
CA SER A 35 3.97 -5.50 -8.53
C SER A 35 5.45 -5.44 -8.10
N ILE A 36 5.95 -4.26 -7.73
CA ILE A 36 7.32 -4.10 -7.23
C ILE A 36 7.49 -4.76 -5.86
N TYR A 37 6.50 -4.59 -4.97
CA TYR A 37 6.48 -5.30 -3.69
C TYR A 37 6.63 -6.81 -3.87
N GLY A 38 5.84 -7.41 -4.78
CA GLY A 38 5.91 -8.84 -5.09
C GLY A 38 7.31 -9.25 -5.55
N LYS A 39 7.90 -8.47 -6.47
CA LYS A 39 9.26 -8.74 -6.97
C LYS A 39 10.33 -8.65 -5.88
N LEU A 40 10.29 -7.63 -5.05
CA LEU A 40 11.22 -7.47 -3.95
C LEU A 40 11.08 -8.61 -2.92
N SER A 41 9.84 -8.99 -2.62
CA SER A 41 9.54 -10.10 -1.72
C SER A 41 10.08 -11.45 -2.25
N GLU A 42 9.88 -11.73 -3.55
CA GLU A 42 10.43 -12.91 -4.22
C GLU A 42 11.96 -12.98 -4.14
N HIS A 43 12.64 -11.83 -4.05
CA HIS A 43 14.09 -11.72 -3.94
C HIS A 43 14.57 -11.53 -2.49
N TYR A 44 13.71 -11.83 -1.52
CA TYR A 44 14.03 -11.84 -0.08
C TYR A 44 14.41 -10.49 0.53
N PHE A 45 13.98 -9.37 -0.08
CA PHE A 45 14.08 -8.08 0.56
C PHE A 45 13.07 -7.96 1.71
N ARG A 46 13.44 -7.16 2.71
CA ARG A 46 12.55 -6.84 3.84
C ARG A 46 11.57 -5.74 3.42
N VAL A 47 10.46 -6.14 2.85
CA VAL A 47 9.49 -5.23 2.23
C VAL A 47 8.09 -5.45 2.78
N ASP A 48 7.39 -4.35 3.07
CA ASP A 48 5.96 -4.29 3.36
C ASP A 48 5.25 -3.57 2.21
N GLY A 49 4.07 -4.03 1.83
CA GLY A 49 3.35 -3.53 0.66
C GLY A 49 1.90 -3.19 0.95
N ASN A 50 1.51 -1.97 0.60
CA ASN A 50 0.13 -1.49 0.60
C ASN A 50 -0.73 -1.97 1.79
N PRO A 51 -0.39 -1.64 3.04
CA PRO A 51 -1.14 -2.11 4.22
C PRO A 51 -2.62 -1.73 4.20
N PHE A 52 -2.98 -0.59 3.57
CA PHE A 52 -4.37 -0.13 3.38
C PHE A 52 -4.96 -0.60 2.04
N GLY A 53 -4.27 -1.49 1.32
CA GLY A 53 -4.56 -1.81 -0.06
C GLY A 53 -4.04 -0.75 -1.02
N VAL A 54 -4.33 -0.93 -2.30
CA VAL A 54 -3.90 -0.02 -3.36
C VAL A 54 -4.50 1.37 -3.16
N LEU A 55 -3.65 2.38 -3.14
CA LEU A 55 -4.01 3.80 -3.04
C LEU A 55 -3.38 4.56 -4.19
N TYR A 56 -4.20 5.27 -4.99
CA TYR A 56 -3.73 5.98 -6.18
C TYR A 56 -3.37 7.44 -5.93
N ASN A 57 -3.88 8.01 -4.83
CA ASN A 57 -3.77 9.44 -4.55
C ASN A 57 -2.72 9.69 -3.46
N PRO A 58 -1.72 10.57 -3.69
CA PRO A 58 -0.73 10.91 -2.67
C PRO A 58 -1.33 11.45 -1.37
N ALA A 59 -2.45 12.17 -1.43
CA ALA A 59 -3.15 12.66 -0.23
C ALA A 59 -3.72 11.51 0.61
N SER A 60 -4.24 10.46 -0.05
CA SER A 60 -4.71 9.24 0.63
C SER A 60 -3.57 8.48 1.30
N ILE A 61 -2.42 8.39 0.64
CA ILE A 61 -1.20 7.77 1.21
C ILE A 61 -0.74 8.57 2.44
N ALA A 62 -0.67 9.90 2.33
CA ALA A 62 -0.30 10.76 3.45
C ALA A 62 -1.27 10.62 4.63
N ALA A 63 -2.58 10.55 4.36
CA ALA A 63 -3.59 10.32 5.39
C ALA A 63 -3.41 8.97 6.08
N ALA A 64 -3.14 7.89 5.33
CA ALA A 64 -2.87 6.57 5.89
C ALA A 64 -1.64 6.57 6.81
N MET A 65 -0.56 7.20 6.36
CA MET A 65 0.66 7.33 7.16
C MET A 65 0.43 8.14 8.45
N GLU A 66 -0.37 9.21 8.38
CA GLU A 66 -0.71 10.01 9.55
C GLU A 66 -1.60 9.24 10.55
N MET A 67 -2.56 8.45 10.06
CA MET A 67 -3.35 7.55 10.90
C MET A 67 -2.47 6.55 11.63
N ALA A 68 -1.53 5.93 10.92
CA ALA A 68 -0.58 4.99 11.51
C ALA A 68 0.31 5.68 12.56
N ARG A 69 0.89 6.83 12.22
CA ARG A 69 1.74 7.61 13.13
C ARG A 69 1.04 7.96 14.45
N LYS A 70 -0.25 8.32 14.37
CA LYS A 70 -1.09 8.65 15.53
C LYS A 70 -1.68 7.43 16.22
N LYS A 71 -1.50 6.23 15.67
CA LYS A 71 -2.19 5.00 16.09
C LYS A 71 -3.71 5.20 16.17
N GLN A 72 -4.26 5.93 15.20
CA GLN A 72 -5.67 6.27 15.14
C GLN A 72 -6.48 5.07 14.68
N SER A 73 -7.36 4.55 15.54
CA SER A 73 -8.24 3.44 15.18
C SER A 73 -9.49 3.90 14.43
N ILE A 74 -10.02 3.01 13.59
CA ILE A 74 -11.32 3.14 12.94
C ILE A 74 -12.40 2.67 13.92
N ALA A 75 -13.43 3.48 14.09
CA ALA A 75 -14.60 3.14 14.90
C ALA A 75 -15.79 2.78 14.01
N SER A 76 -16.79 2.14 14.58
CA SER A 76 -18.00 1.71 13.86
C SER A 76 -18.72 2.85 13.13
N LYS A 77 -18.67 4.06 13.68
CA LYS A 77 -19.26 5.28 13.11
C LYS A 77 -18.54 5.77 11.85
N ASP A 78 -17.28 5.37 11.65
CA ASP A 78 -16.45 5.79 10.52
C ASP A 78 -16.68 4.92 9.28
N LEU A 79 -17.43 3.83 9.42
CA LEU A 79 -17.78 2.94 8.32
C LEU A 79 -19.07 3.39 7.63
N VAL A 80 -19.13 3.18 6.32
CA VAL A 80 -20.29 3.47 5.48
C VAL A 80 -20.87 2.18 4.93
N GLU A 81 -22.18 1.99 5.06
CA GLU A 81 -22.87 0.87 4.43
C GLU A 81 -23.32 1.28 3.01
N HIS A 82 -23.00 0.46 2.03
CA HIS A 82 -23.47 0.62 0.66
C HIS A 82 -23.50 -0.73 -0.06
N GLY A 83 -24.61 -1.02 -0.71
CA GLY A 83 -24.77 -2.25 -1.50
C GLY A 83 -24.67 -3.54 -0.68
N GLY A 84 -25.07 -3.51 0.59
CA GLY A 84 -24.99 -4.67 1.50
C GLY A 84 -23.61 -4.95 2.07
N LEU A 85 -22.66 -4.03 1.85
CA LEU A 85 -21.29 -4.12 2.37
C LEU A 85 -20.97 -2.91 3.25
N TRP A 86 -20.11 -3.13 4.22
CA TRP A 86 -19.50 -2.06 5.01
C TRP A 86 -18.16 -1.65 4.39
N HIS A 87 -17.93 -0.36 4.31
CA HIS A 87 -16.75 0.24 3.67
C HIS A 87 -16.04 1.19 4.61
N SER A 88 -14.70 1.16 4.56
CA SER A 88 -13.86 2.23 5.09
C SER A 88 -13.46 3.16 3.95
N MET A 89 -13.66 4.46 4.11
CA MET A 89 -13.32 5.46 3.08
C MET A 89 -11.82 5.74 2.99
N THR A 90 -11.02 5.22 3.92
CA THR A 90 -9.57 5.38 3.95
C THR A 90 -8.81 4.16 3.45
N HIS A 91 -9.50 3.03 3.26
CA HIS A 91 -8.95 1.76 2.82
C HIS A 91 -9.46 1.37 1.44
N HIS A 92 -8.70 0.52 0.75
CA HIS A 92 -9.15 -0.06 -0.52
C HIS A 92 -10.40 -0.91 -0.34
N GLY A 93 -11.22 -1.02 -1.39
CA GLY A 93 -12.45 -1.81 -1.38
C GLY A 93 -12.27 -3.29 -1.02
N MET A 94 -11.07 -3.84 -1.11
CA MET A 94 -10.75 -5.20 -0.64
C MET A 94 -10.96 -5.41 0.87
N PHE A 95 -11.02 -4.31 1.65
CA PHE A 95 -11.34 -4.34 3.07
C PHE A 95 -12.84 -4.42 3.36
N SER A 96 -13.69 -4.21 2.35
CA SER A 96 -15.15 -4.21 2.48
C SER A 96 -15.69 -5.61 2.71
N GLU A 97 -16.62 -5.74 3.64
CA GLU A 97 -17.24 -7.01 4.03
C GLU A 97 -18.71 -6.80 4.40
N ILE A 98 -19.46 -7.91 4.42
CA ILE A 98 -20.84 -7.93 4.90
C ILE A 98 -20.90 -7.67 6.41
N ASP A 99 -19.95 -8.24 7.15
CA ASP A 99 -19.85 -8.07 8.59
C ASP A 99 -19.01 -6.85 8.96
N LYS A 100 -19.65 -5.90 9.60
CA LYS A 100 -19.03 -4.66 10.08
C LYS A 100 -17.85 -4.91 11.03
N ALA A 101 -17.96 -5.91 11.90
CA ALA A 101 -16.90 -6.25 12.85
C ALA A 101 -15.64 -6.74 12.14
N VAL A 102 -15.78 -7.50 11.05
CA VAL A 102 -14.67 -7.98 10.23
C VAL A 102 -13.96 -6.80 9.56
N VAL A 103 -14.70 -5.81 9.04
CA VAL A 103 -14.09 -4.61 8.45
C VAL A 103 -13.29 -3.85 9.50
N LEU A 104 -13.83 -3.65 10.69
CA LEU A 104 -13.14 -2.96 11.78
C LEU A 104 -11.84 -3.67 12.16
N GLU A 105 -11.87 -4.99 12.29
CA GLU A 105 -10.69 -5.79 12.61
C GLU A 105 -9.61 -5.65 11.54
N LYS A 106 -9.96 -5.83 10.26
CA LYS A 106 -9.04 -5.72 9.13
C LYS A 106 -8.42 -4.33 9.04
N CYS A 107 -9.24 -3.28 9.13
CA CYS A 107 -8.77 -1.90 9.02
C CYS A 107 -7.85 -1.53 10.19
N ASN A 108 -8.21 -1.88 11.41
CA ASN A 108 -7.40 -1.58 12.58
C ASN A 108 -6.09 -2.37 12.60
N LYS A 109 -6.12 -3.63 12.13
CA LYS A 109 -4.90 -4.41 11.93
C LYS A 109 -3.97 -3.73 10.91
N SER A 110 -4.50 -3.26 9.79
CA SER A 110 -3.69 -2.59 8.75
C SER A 110 -3.01 -1.31 9.26
N ILE A 111 -3.66 -0.58 10.16
CA ILE A 111 -3.07 0.62 10.80
C ILE A 111 -1.87 0.21 11.66
N THR A 112 -2.00 -0.87 12.41
CA THR A 112 -0.89 -1.42 13.22
C THR A 112 0.24 -1.92 12.32
N ASP A 113 -0.08 -2.67 11.27
CA ASP A 113 0.89 -3.19 10.31
C ASP A 113 1.68 -2.04 9.66
N LEU A 114 1.01 -0.95 9.27
CA LEU A 114 1.67 0.23 8.70
C LEU A 114 2.56 0.96 9.74
N TYR A 115 2.12 1.02 10.99
CA TYR A 115 2.93 1.64 12.05
C TYR A 115 4.21 0.86 12.31
N GLU A 116 4.17 -0.47 12.20
CA GLU A 116 5.31 -1.35 12.45
C GLU A 116 6.23 -1.52 11.23
N ALA A 117 5.74 -1.17 10.05
CA ALA A 117 6.52 -1.23 8.81
C ALA A 117 7.64 -0.18 8.78
#